data_a24540e68f9c7b321186e327807fa666
#
_entry.id   a24540e68f9c7b321186e327807fa666
#
_cell.length_a   1.000
_cell.length_b   1.000
_cell.length_c   1.000
_cell.angle_alpha   90.00
_cell.angle_beta   90.00
_cell.angle_gamma   90.00
#
_symmetry.space_group_name_H-M   'P 1'
#
loop_
_entity.id
_entity.type
_entity.pdbx_description
1 polymer ?
#
loop_
_entity_poly.entity_id
_entity_poly.type
_entity_poly.pdbx_seq_one_letter_code
_entity_poly.pdbx_strand_id
1 'polypeptide(L)'
;MCQKNILFLVADDLRPNLGSYDGANDGIFKQPPMHTPNIDALASKSLVFEKAYDSMALCSPSRTATLTGRRPDTTRITRIGYYWRDYGGNFTTIPQFFREKGYWAVGAGKVFHGGPSSGNDHIMNCDCDYSWDVCPYHDPPDGYPESGDVSWKALDKATLDEAPLQDQKNTKWLLPKIRDAAKKFKEEDTPFFVAYGVHKPHTPW
;
A
#
# COMPACT_ATOMS: atom_id res chain seq x y z
N MET A 1 -20.76 20.76 0.97
CA MET A 1 -19.31 20.70 1.35
C MET A 1 -18.59 20.02 0.20
N CYS A 2 -17.54 20.62 -0.33
CA CYS A 2 -16.75 20.00 -1.39
C CYS A 2 -16.08 18.74 -0.82
N GLN A 3 -16.35 17.58 -1.39
CA GLN A 3 -15.71 16.31 -1.00
C GLN A 3 -14.24 16.37 -1.44
N LYS A 4 -13.33 15.95 -0.57
CA LYS A 4 -11.91 15.92 -0.86
C LYS A 4 -11.51 14.60 -1.53
N ASN A 5 -10.73 14.68 -2.58
CA ASN A 5 -10.10 13.51 -3.18
C ASN A 5 -9.01 12.95 -2.27
N ILE A 6 -8.83 11.64 -2.30
CA ILE A 6 -7.90 10.94 -1.42
C ILE A 6 -6.91 10.14 -2.26
N LEU A 7 -5.63 10.34 -1.96
CA LEU A 7 -4.53 9.50 -2.42
C LEU A 7 -3.90 8.83 -1.20
N PHE A 8 -4.08 7.52 -1.10
CA PHE A 8 -3.60 6.69 0.01
C PHE A 8 -2.37 5.89 -0.43
N LEU A 9 -1.19 6.28 0.05
CA LEU A 9 0.09 5.66 -0.29
C LEU A 9 0.59 4.83 0.89
N VAL A 10 0.96 3.58 0.62
CA VAL A 10 1.49 2.65 1.62
C VAL A 10 2.76 2.03 1.10
N ALA A 11 3.84 2.06 1.88
CA ALA A 11 5.07 1.33 1.57
C ALA A 11 5.19 0.10 2.48
N ASP A 12 5.61 -1.03 1.90
CA ASP A 12 5.73 -2.29 2.63
C ASP A 12 7.09 -2.39 3.32
N ASP A 13 7.10 -2.78 4.60
CA ASP A 13 8.30 -2.91 5.44
C ASP A 13 9.16 -1.62 5.54
N LEU A 14 8.57 -0.45 5.30
CA LEU A 14 9.28 0.81 5.42
C LEU A 14 9.59 1.13 6.88
N ARG A 15 10.86 1.27 7.18
CA ARG A 15 11.32 1.73 8.49
C ARG A 15 11.29 3.28 8.56
N PRO A 16 11.25 3.87 9.76
CA PRO A 16 11.26 5.34 9.92
C PRO A 16 12.62 5.99 9.59
N ASN A 17 13.43 5.33 8.77
CA ASN A 17 14.70 5.85 8.26
C ASN A 17 14.45 6.77 7.06
N LEU A 18 13.89 7.95 7.32
CA LEU A 18 13.56 8.99 6.35
C LEU A 18 14.13 10.31 6.81
N GLY A 19 14.47 11.22 5.90
CA GLY A 19 14.97 12.54 6.24
C GLY A 19 14.01 13.34 7.11
N SER A 20 12.70 13.21 6.87
CA SER A 20 11.65 13.85 7.68
C SER A 20 11.57 13.39 9.14
N TYR A 21 12.23 12.28 9.48
CA TYR A 21 12.34 11.79 10.86
C TYR A 21 13.72 12.02 11.48
N ASP A 22 14.59 12.77 10.80
CA ASP A 22 15.90 13.12 11.35
C ASP A 22 15.72 13.96 12.62
N GLY A 23 16.22 13.45 13.75
CA GLY A 23 16.05 14.08 15.07
C GLY A 23 14.75 13.77 15.81
N ALA A 24 13.77 13.11 15.19
CA ALA A 24 12.48 12.79 15.83
C ALA A 24 12.58 11.74 16.97
N ASN A 25 13.69 11.01 17.04
CA ASN A 25 13.88 9.91 17.99
C ASN A 25 14.66 10.31 19.26
N ASP A 26 14.60 11.57 19.69
CA ASP A 26 15.28 12.08 20.90
C ASP A 26 16.76 11.65 21.03
N GLY A 27 17.42 11.39 19.88
CA GLY A 27 18.80 10.92 19.82
C GLY A 27 19.02 9.45 20.16
N ILE A 28 17.96 8.66 20.39
CA ILE A 28 18.05 7.23 20.73
C ILE A 28 18.53 6.40 19.53
N PHE A 29 18.18 6.79 18.31
CA PHE A 29 18.65 6.14 17.10
C PHE A 29 19.35 7.16 16.21
N LYS A 30 20.67 7.01 16.07
CA LYS A 30 21.39 7.68 14.99
C LYS A 30 21.17 6.89 13.71
N GLN A 31 20.31 7.38 12.86
CA GLN A 31 20.21 6.86 11.50
C GLN A 31 21.31 7.45 10.62
N PRO A 32 21.79 6.71 9.61
CA PRO A 32 22.66 7.30 8.58
C PRO A 32 21.92 8.42 7.84
N PRO A 33 22.61 9.37 7.23
CA PRO A 33 21.97 10.38 6.40
C PRO A 33 21.08 9.72 5.34
N MET A 34 19.79 10.06 5.35
CA MET A 34 18.81 9.51 4.41
C MET A 34 18.54 10.49 3.29
N HIS A 35 18.47 9.98 2.06
CA HIS A 35 18.17 10.80 0.89
C HIS A 35 16.76 10.50 0.39
N THR A 36 15.78 11.22 0.94
CA THR A 36 14.34 11.04 0.66
C THR A 36 13.65 12.34 0.23
N PRO A 37 14.17 13.04 -0.81
CA PRO A 37 13.78 14.42 -1.10
C PRO A 37 12.29 14.59 -1.41
N ASN A 38 11.64 13.63 -2.04
CA ASN A 38 10.22 13.72 -2.37
C ASN A 38 9.33 13.52 -1.13
N ILE A 39 9.70 12.59 -0.25
CA ILE A 39 8.99 12.36 1.01
C ILE A 39 9.19 13.56 1.94
N ASP A 40 10.40 14.09 2.01
CA ASP A 40 10.73 15.26 2.82
C ASP A 40 9.99 16.52 2.33
N ALA A 41 9.88 16.69 1.02
CA ALA A 41 9.08 17.76 0.43
C ALA A 41 7.58 17.62 0.70
N LEU A 42 7.06 16.39 0.77
CA LEU A 42 5.68 16.15 1.19
C LEU A 42 5.53 16.44 2.69
N ALA A 43 6.42 15.92 3.51
CA ALA A 43 6.41 16.09 4.96
C ALA A 43 6.42 17.57 5.37
N SER A 44 7.20 18.42 4.66
CA SER A 44 7.28 19.88 4.93
C SER A 44 5.96 20.63 4.77
N LYS A 45 4.96 20.02 4.12
CA LYS A 45 3.62 20.59 3.86
C LYS A 45 2.51 19.78 4.52
N SER A 46 2.87 18.85 5.39
CA SER A 46 1.96 17.86 5.98
C SER A 46 2.05 17.84 7.48
N LEU A 47 1.04 17.22 8.12
CA LEU A 47 1.16 16.80 9.49
C LEU A 47 1.97 15.49 9.52
N VAL A 48 3.12 15.50 10.18
CA VAL A 48 3.97 14.33 10.36
C VAL A 48 3.69 13.71 11.75
N PHE A 49 3.41 12.41 11.77
CA PHE A 49 3.24 11.65 13.00
C PHE A 49 4.55 10.96 13.37
N GLU A 50 5.24 11.46 14.37
CA GLU A 50 6.53 10.91 14.81
C GLU A 50 6.40 9.56 15.53
N LYS A 51 5.25 9.28 16.11
CA LYS A 51 4.99 8.10 16.95
C LYS A 51 3.76 7.35 16.46
N ALA A 52 3.76 6.94 15.20
CA ALA A 52 2.77 6.03 14.64
C ALA A 52 3.34 4.61 14.65
N TYR A 53 2.60 3.67 15.22
CA TYR A 53 3.05 2.30 15.42
C TYR A 53 2.14 1.32 14.71
N ASP A 54 2.75 0.27 14.16
CA ASP A 54 2.01 -0.87 13.66
C ASP A 54 1.40 -1.68 14.82
N SER A 55 0.23 -2.25 14.57
CA SER A 55 -0.46 -3.08 15.55
C SER A 55 0.05 -4.53 15.58
N MET A 56 0.72 -4.98 14.54
CA MET A 56 1.38 -6.29 14.46
C MET A 56 2.44 -6.28 13.35
N ALA A 57 3.66 -6.66 13.67
CA ALA A 57 4.79 -6.67 12.75
C ALA A 57 4.74 -7.86 11.76
N LEU A 58 3.65 -7.94 10.99
CA LEU A 58 3.42 -8.96 9.95
C LEU A 58 2.44 -8.41 8.93
N CYS A 59 2.74 -8.54 7.63
CA CYS A 59 2.02 -7.89 6.53
C CYS A 59 0.50 -8.03 6.57
N SER A 60 -0.04 -9.26 6.57
CA SER A 60 -1.50 -9.47 6.51
C SER A 60 -2.24 -8.94 7.74
N PRO A 61 -1.84 -9.25 8.98
CA PRO A 61 -2.46 -8.69 10.18
C PRO A 61 -2.37 -7.16 10.25
N SER A 62 -1.22 -6.59 9.94
CA SER A 62 -0.99 -5.15 9.90
C SER A 62 -1.93 -4.45 8.92
N ARG A 63 -1.97 -4.94 7.68
CA ARG A 63 -2.82 -4.37 6.63
C ARG A 63 -4.29 -4.54 6.93
N THR A 64 -4.71 -5.69 7.44
CA THR A 64 -6.08 -5.90 7.91
C THR A 64 -6.45 -4.91 9.02
N ALA A 65 -5.57 -4.71 10.00
CA ALA A 65 -5.80 -3.75 11.08
C ALA A 65 -5.91 -2.31 10.56
N THR A 66 -5.00 -1.90 9.69
CA THR A 66 -5.00 -0.57 9.09
C THR A 66 -6.26 -0.33 8.25
N LEU A 67 -6.61 -1.27 7.37
CA LEU A 67 -7.70 -1.10 6.42
C LEU A 67 -9.08 -1.24 7.05
N THR A 68 -9.23 -1.99 8.14
CA THR A 68 -10.50 -2.15 8.86
C THR A 68 -10.65 -1.24 10.07
N GLY A 69 -9.57 -0.61 10.51
CA GLY A 69 -9.53 0.15 11.77
C GLY A 69 -9.76 -0.74 12.99
N ARG A 70 -9.44 -2.03 12.92
CA ARG A 70 -9.63 -3.01 13.99
C ARG A 70 -8.33 -3.70 14.32
N ARG A 71 -8.09 -3.90 15.60
CA ARG A 71 -6.89 -4.59 16.10
C ARG A 71 -6.91 -6.08 15.74
N PRO A 72 -5.74 -6.74 15.65
CA PRO A 72 -5.65 -8.17 15.32
C PRO A 72 -6.43 -9.09 16.26
N ASP A 73 -6.57 -8.75 17.54
CA ASP A 73 -7.41 -9.49 18.51
C ASP A 73 -8.90 -9.44 18.14
N THR A 74 -9.36 -8.34 17.53
CA THR A 74 -10.74 -8.20 17.04
C THR A 74 -10.93 -8.88 15.69
N THR A 75 -10.03 -8.66 14.75
CA THR A 75 -10.12 -9.28 13.41
C THR A 75 -9.79 -10.77 13.42
N ARG A 76 -9.14 -11.25 14.48
CA ARG A 76 -8.60 -12.60 14.62
C ARG A 76 -7.54 -12.98 13.58
N ILE A 77 -7.00 -11.99 12.91
CA ILE A 77 -5.95 -12.19 11.92
C ILE A 77 -4.60 -11.94 12.57
N THR A 78 -3.89 -13.02 12.87
CA THR A 78 -2.56 -13.01 13.51
C THR A 78 -1.49 -13.67 12.65
N ARG A 79 -1.84 -14.11 11.44
CA ARG A 79 -0.95 -14.75 10.47
C ARG A 79 -1.43 -14.54 9.03
N ILE A 80 -0.57 -14.83 8.06
CA ILE A 80 -0.88 -14.78 6.64
C ILE A 80 -1.77 -15.96 6.24
N GLY A 81 -2.59 -15.78 5.20
CA GLY A 81 -3.43 -16.84 4.65
C GLY A 81 -4.85 -16.90 5.23
N TYR A 82 -5.23 -15.93 6.04
CA TYR A 82 -6.57 -15.84 6.62
C TYR A 82 -7.25 -14.53 6.24
N TYR A 83 -8.46 -14.65 5.75
CA TYR A 83 -9.29 -13.51 5.37
C TYR A 83 -10.20 -13.10 6.55
N TRP A 84 -10.16 -11.84 6.92
CA TRP A 84 -10.88 -11.37 8.13
C TRP A 84 -12.39 -11.54 8.03
N ARG A 85 -12.96 -11.50 6.83
CA ARG A 85 -14.42 -11.65 6.66
C ARG A 85 -14.90 -13.04 7.04
N ASP A 86 -14.05 -14.05 6.87
CA ASP A 86 -14.36 -15.43 7.22
C ASP A 86 -14.15 -15.73 8.71
N TYR A 87 -13.20 -15.04 9.36
CA TYR A 87 -12.76 -15.39 10.71
C TYR A 87 -13.14 -14.38 11.78
N GLY A 88 -13.10 -13.10 11.47
CA GLY A 88 -13.28 -12.03 12.45
C GLY A 88 -14.61 -11.30 12.36
N GLY A 89 -15.16 -11.23 11.16
CA GLY A 89 -16.40 -10.53 10.86
C GLY A 89 -16.32 -9.63 9.63
N ASN A 90 -17.46 -9.26 9.11
CA ASN A 90 -17.57 -8.46 7.89
C ASN A 90 -17.33 -6.97 8.17
N PHE A 91 -16.09 -6.64 8.53
CA PHE A 91 -15.68 -5.26 8.78
C PHE A 91 -15.53 -4.47 7.49
N THR A 92 -16.11 -3.27 7.44
CA THR A 92 -15.93 -2.31 6.35
C THR A 92 -14.48 -1.84 6.30
N THR A 93 -13.87 -1.88 5.12
CA THR A 93 -12.52 -1.38 4.90
C THR A 93 -12.53 0.12 4.55
N ILE A 94 -11.37 0.78 4.65
CA ILE A 94 -11.23 2.18 4.23
C ILE A 94 -11.69 2.37 2.77
N PRO A 95 -11.17 1.63 1.77
CA PRO A 95 -11.64 1.80 0.38
C PRO A 95 -13.13 1.47 0.22
N GLN A 96 -13.65 0.43 0.88
CA GLN A 96 -15.08 0.11 0.87
C GLN A 96 -15.92 1.29 1.40
N PHE A 97 -15.52 1.88 2.52
CA PHE A 97 -16.22 3.03 3.09
C PHE A 97 -16.34 4.18 2.09
N PHE A 98 -15.24 4.53 1.43
CA PHE A 98 -15.27 5.62 0.45
C PHE A 98 -16.08 5.25 -0.79
N ARG A 99 -15.98 4.03 -1.29
CA ARG A 99 -16.80 3.51 -2.39
C ARG A 99 -18.30 3.64 -2.06
N GLU A 100 -18.72 3.19 -0.88
CA GLU A 100 -20.12 3.29 -0.41
C GLU A 100 -20.57 4.75 -0.21
N LYS A 101 -19.66 5.70 -0.09
CA LYS A 101 -19.94 7.14 -0.03
C LYS A 101 -19.89 7.83 -1.41
N GLY A 102 -19.87 7.07 -2.49
CA GLY A 102 -19.90 7.59 -3.86
C GLY A 102 -18.54 8.04 -4.41
N TYR A 103 -17.45 7.67 -3.75
CA TYR A 103 -16.11 7.85 -4.30
C TYR A 103 -15.82 6.79 -5.33
N TRP A 104 -15.12 7.15 -6.40
CA TRP A 104 -14.54 6.17 -7.29
C TRP A 104 -13.29 5.57 -6.65
N ALA A 105 -13.41 4.31 -6.22
CA ALA A 105 -12.36 3.61 -5.48
C ALA A 105 -11.54 2.73 -6.41
N VAL A 106 -10.24 3.00 -6.52
CA VAL A 106 -9.29 2.23 -7.35
C VAL A 106 -7.95 2.11 -6.65
N GLY A 107 -7.26 0.99 -6.87
CA GLY A 107 -5.96 0.74 -6.25
C GLY A 107 -4.99 -0.02 -7.15
N ALA A 108 -3.72 -0.04 -6.75
CA ALA A 108 -2.70 -0.91 -7.33
C ALA A 108 -1.65 -1.29 -6.29
N GLY A 109 -0.94 -2.36 -6.58
CA GLY A 109 0.14 -2.87 -5.74
C GLY A 109 -0.35 -3.43 -4.41
N LYS A 110 0.55 -3.51 -3.44
CA LYS A 110 0.31 -4.17 -2.16
C LYS A 110 -0.44 -3.24 -1.18
N VAL A 111 -1.71 -2.96 -1.43
CA VAL A 111 -2.61 -2.29 -0.47
C VAL A 111 -3.12 -3.30 0.54
N PHE A 112 -3.75 -4.36 0.08
CA PHE A 112 -4.03 -5.58 0.85
C PHE A 112 -2.86 -6.56 0.76
N HIS A 113 -2.86 -7.57 1.60
CA HIS A 113 -2.03 -8.75 1.36
C HIS A 113 -2.78 -9.67 0.38
N GLY A 114 -2.17 -9.98 -0.76
CA GLY A 114 -2.79 -10.79 -1.80
C GLY A 114 -3.07 -12.24 -1.39
N GLY A 115 -3.75 -12.98 -2.26
CA GLY A 115 -4.08 -14.37 -2.06
C GLY A 115 -5.15 -14.62 -0.99
N PRO A 116 -5.09 -15.74 -0.27
CA PRO A 116 -6.10 -16.13 0.71
C PRO A 116 -6.34 -15.09 1.82
N SER A 117 -5.39 -14.21 2.07
CA SER A 117 -5.51 -13.16 3.10
C SER A 117 -6.52 -12.06 2.76
N SER A 118 -7.00 -11.98 1.53
CA SER A 118 -7.94 -10.94 1.06
C SER A 118 -9.08 -11.48 0.20
N GLY A 119 -9.44 -12.74 0.38
CA GLY A 119 -10.71 -13.30 -0.05
C GLY A 119 -10.70 -14.29 -1.20
N ASN A 120 -9.54 -14.70 -1.74
CA ASN A 120 -9.49 -15.71 -2.78
C ASN A 120 -8.15 -16.44 -2.81
N ASP A 121 -8.16 -17.68 -3.31
CA ASP A 121 -6.96 -18.48 -3.58
C ASP A 121 -6.12 -17.91 -4.74
N HIS A 122 -6.65 -16.96 -5.50
CA HIS A 122 -5.91 -16.30 -6.56
C HIS A 122 -5.11 -15.10 -6.01
N ILE A 123 -3.87 -14.99 -6.46
CA ILE A 123 -2.87 -14.00 -6.01
C ILE A 123 -3.37 -12.54 -6.03
N MET A 124 -4.42 -12.26 -6.80
CA MET A 124 -4.85 -10.92 -7.18
C MET A 124 -6.14 -10.45 -6.51
N ASN A 125 -6.79 -11.23 -5.65
CA ASN A 125 -7.99 -10.75 -4.97
C ASN A 125 -7.61 -9.93 -3.74
N CYS A 126 -7.84 -8.63 -3.84
CA CYS A 126 -7.57 -7.63 -2.82
C CYS A 126 -8.89 -7.11 -2.24
N ASP A 127 -9.80 -8.01 -1.79
CA ASP A 127 -11.14 -7.64 -1.32
C ASP A 127 -11.97 -6.94 -2.43
N CYS A 128 -11.83 -7.41 -3.69
CA CYS A 128 -12.34 -6.75 -4.88
C CYS A 128 -13.83 -6.50 -4.84
N ASP A 129 -14.61 -7.49 -4.45
CA ASP A 129 -16.08 -7.42 -4.50
C ASP A 129 -16.65 -6.34 -3.58
N TYR A 130 -15.94 -6.01 -2.52
CA TYR A 130 -16.38 -5.06 -1.51
C TYR A 130 -15.71 -3.70 -1.62
N SER A 131 -14.40 -3.71 -1.80
CA SER A 131 -13.57 -2.52 -1.56
C SER A 131 -13.37 -1.62 -2.77
N TRP A 132 -13.58 -2.09 -4.00
CA TRP A 132 -13.13 -1.40 -5.19
C TRP A 132 -14.18 -1.32 -6.30
N ASP A 133 -14.18 -0.24 -7.08
CA ASP A 133 -14.91 -0.15 -8.34
C ASP A 133 -14.13 -0.79 -9.49
N VAL A 134 -12.82 -0.72 -9.41
CA VAL A 134 -11.90 -1.43 -10.30
C VAL A 134 -10.96 -2.24 -9.43
N CYS A 135 -11.00 -3.56 -9.62
CA CYS A 135 -10.13 -4.48 -8.86
C CYS A 135 -8.66 -4.05 -8.99
N PRO A 136 -7.92 -3.95 -7.90
CA PRO A 136 -6.56 -3.47 -7.93
C PRO A 136 -5.65 -4.33 -8.81
N TYR A 137 -4.87 -3.68 -9.63
CA TYR A 137 -3.78 -4.35 -10.32
C TYR A 137 -2.64 -4.59 -9.32
N HIS A 138 -2.24 -5.83 -9.20
CA HIS A 138 -1.12 -6.24 -8.38
C HIS A 138 -0.28 -7.22 -9.18
N ASP A 139 0.83 -6.76 -9.73
CA ASP A 139 1.76 -7.64 -10.43
C ASP A 139 2.31 -8.68 -9.43
N PRO A 140 2.51 -9.93 -9.84
CA PRO A 140 3.14 -10.93 -8.98
C PRO A 140 4.50 -10.44 -8.46
N PRO A 141 4.94 -10.89 -7.28
CA PRO A 141 6.27 -10.58 -6.79
C PRO A 141 7.31 -10.88 -7.86
N ASP A 142 8.28 -9.97 -8.01
CA ASP A 142 9.38 -10.17 -8.94
C ASP A 142 10.05 -11.51 -8.61
N GLY A 143 10.05 -12.42 -9.57
CA GLY A 143 10.82 -13.66 -9.46
C GLY A 143 12.30 -13.28 -9.44
N TYR A 144 12.91 -13.38 -8.26
CA TYR A 144 14.36 -13.37 -8.22
C TYR A 144 14.89 -14.64 -8.88
N PRO A 145 16.07 -14.57 -9.49
CA PRO A 145 16.64 -15.75 -10.15
C PRO A 145 16.63 -16.93 -9.16
N GLU A 146 16.26 -18.09 -9.67
CA GLU A 146 16.00 -19.34 -8.96
C GLU A 146 17.14 -19.88 -8.08
N SER A 147 18.25 -19.20 -8.01
CA SER A 147 19.34 -19.46 -7.07
C SER A 147 19.00 -18.83 -5.71
N GLY A 148 18.32 -19.55 -4.89
CA GLY A 148 17.64 -19.25 -3.65
C GLY A 148 18.35 -18.51 -2.51
N ASP A 149 19.47 -17.84 -2.73
CA ASP A 149 20.28 -17.27 -1.63
C ASP A 149 20.53 -15.76 -1.74
N VAL A 150 19.95 -15.06 -2.72
CA VAL A 150 20.22 -13.63 -2.90
C VAL A 150 19.04 -12.80 -2.43
N SER A 151 19.19 -12.16 -1.26
CA SER A 151 18.18 -11.23 -0.72
C SER A 151 18.24 -9.83 -1.35
N TRP A 152 19.25 -9.55 -2.16
CA TRP A 152 19.43 -8.27 -2.84
C TRP A 152 20.16 -8.42 -4.17
N LYS A 153 19.91 -7.51 -5.11
CA LYS A 153 20.62 -7.45 -6.39
C LYS A 153 20.62 -6.00 -6.91
N ALA A 154 21.80 -5.50 -7.23
CA ALA A 154 21.90 -4.24 -7.97
C ALA A 154 21.49 -4.49 -9.42
N LEU A 155 20.42 -3.81 -9.87
CA LEU A 155 19.93 -3.88 -11.23
C LEU A 155 20.32 -2.62 -11.98
N ASP A 156 20.92 -2.78 -13.15
CA ASP A 156 21.20 -1.66 -14.03
C ASP A 156 19.95 -1.25 -14.84
N LYS A 157 20.04 -0.09 -15.50
CA LYS A 157 18.92 0.45 -16.25
C LYS A 157 18.50 -0.45 -17.42
N ALA A 158 19.43 -1.11 -18.09
CA ALA A 158 19.11 -1.97 -19.23
C ALA A 158 18.29 -3.18 -18.79
N THR A 159 18.68 -3.82 -17.69
CA THR A 159 17.91 -4.91 -17.06
C THR A 159 16.51 -4.44 -16.66
N LEU A 160 16.38 -3.25 -16.07
CA LEU A 160 15.08 -2.71 -15.65
C LEU A 160 14.20 -2.31 -16.83
N ASP A 161 14.79 -1.88 -17.96
CA ASP A 161 14.04 -1.57 -19.18
C ASP A 161 13.48 -2.85 -19.85
N GLU A 162 14.21 -3.97 -19.77
CA GLU A 162 13.77 -5.27 -20.30
C GLU A 162 12.79 -5.99 -19.35
N ALA A 163 13.07 -5.98 -18.06
CA ALA A 163 12.28 -6.62 -17.02
C ALA A 163 11.96 -5.65 -15.88
N PRO A 164 10.95 -4.79 -16.04
CA PRO A 164 10.56 -3.84 -15.03
C PRO A 164 10.14 -4.52 -13.72
N LEU A 165 10.55 -3.94 -12.59
CA LEU A 165 10.13 -4.41 -11.27
C LEU A 165 8.62 -4.28 -11.08
N GLN A 166 8.08 -5.05 -10.15
CA GLN A 166 6.67 -5.06 -9.78
C GLN A 166 6.13 -3.63 -9.53
N ASP A 167 6.81 -2.82 -8.75
CA ASP A 167 6.36 -1.46 -8.45
C ASP A 167 6.37 -0.55 -9.69
N GLN A 168 7.27 -0.76 -10.63
CA GLN A 168 7.27 -0.03 -11.90
C GLN A 168 6.06 -0.40 -12.76
N LYS A 169 5.69 -1.68 -12.82
CA LYS A 169 4.52 -2.17 -13.54
C LYS A 169 3.23 -1.68 -12.89
N ASN A 170 3.13 -1.78 -11.55
CA ASN A 170 2.00 -1.25 -10.78
C ASN A 170 1.82 0.25 -10.99
N THR A 171 2.91 1.02 -10.97
CA THR A 171 2.91 2.46 -11.25
C THR A 171 2.41 2.76 -12.66
N LYS A 172 2.94 2.04 -13.66
CA LYS A 172 2.54 2.21 -15.06
C LYS A 172 1.04 1.96 -15.27
N TRP A 173 0.48 0.98 -14.56
CA TRP A 173 -0.95 0.70 -14.61
C TRP A 173 -1.79 1.78 -13.88
N LEU A 174 -1.33 2.27 -12.72
CA LEU A 174 -2.09 3.19 -11.88
C LEU A 174 -2.12 4.62 -12.42
N LEU A 175 -1.05 5.12 -13.03
CA LEU A 175 -0.97 6.51 -13.50
C LEU A 175 -2.11 6.92 -14.43
N PRO A 176 -2.53 6.13 -15.43
CA PRO A 176 -3.73 6.43 -16.23
C PRO A 176 -5.00 6.51 -15.36
N LYS A 177 -5.15 5.63 -14.37
CA LYS A 177 -6.31 5.63 -13.47
C LYS A 177 -6.41 6.89 -12.61
N ILE A 178 -5.27 7.42 -12.17
CA ILE A 178 -5.23 8.73 -11.47
C ILE A 178 -5.72 9.86 -12.40
N ARG A 179 -5.33 9.83 -13.68
CA ARG A 179 -5.80 10.81 -14.67
C ARG A 179 -7.30 10.67 -14.93
N ASP A 180 -7.79 9.44 -15.07
CA ASP A 180 -9.21 9.15 -15.22
C ASP A 180 -10.00 9.63 -13.99
N ALA A 181 -9.48 9.40 -12.78
CA ALA A 181 -10.06 9.87 -11.53
C ALA A 181 -10.17 11.41 -11.48
N ALA A 182 -9.08 12.08 -11.84
CA ALA A 182 -9.05 13.54 -11.89
C ALA A 182 -10.03 14.11 -12.94
N LYS A 183 -10.18 13.43 -14.07
CA LYS A 183 -11.16 13.78 -15.11
C LYS A 183 -12.60 13.62 -14.59
N LYS A 184 -12.92 12.46 -14.00
CA LYS A 184 -14.23 12.20 -13.39
C LYS A 184 -14.60 13.25 -12.32
N PHE A 185 -13.66 13.59 -11.47
CA PHE A 185 -13.87 14.64 -10.47
C PHE A 185 -14.18 15.99 -11.12
N LYS A 186 -13.45 16.36 -12.18
CA LYS A 186 -13.63 17.64 -12.87
C LYS A 186 -14.95 17.73 -13.68
N GLU A 187 -15.33 16.64 -14.33
CA GLU A 187 -16.44 16.63 -15.29
C GLU A 187 -17.75 16.15 -14.67
N GLU A 188 -17.70 15.25 -13.67
CA GLU A 188 -18.85 14.58 -13.09
C GLU A 188 -19.03 14.90 -11.59
N ASP A 189 -18.15 15.72 -10.99
CA ASP A 189 -18.06 15.98 -9.52
C ASP A 189 -17.97 14.68 -8.69
N THR A 190 -17.44 13.60 -9.30
CA THR A 190 -17.26 12.31 -8.64
C THR A 190 -15.92 12.30 -7.89
N PRO A 191 -15.91 12.32 -6.56
CA PRO A 191 -14.67 12.27 -5.79
C PRO A 191 -14.00 10.91 -5.94
N PHE A 192 -12.70 10.83 -5.66
CA PHE A 192 -11.98 9.59 -5.78
C PHE A 192 -11.20 9.20 -4.51
N PHE A 193 -11.11 7.89 -4.30
CA PHE A 193 -10.18 7.25 -3.39
C PHE A 193 -9.22 6.39 -4.22
N VAL A 194 -7.97 6.84 -4.36
CA VAL A 194 -6.92 6.11 -5.06
C VAL A 194 -5.92 5.59 -4.05
N ALA A 195 -5.68 4.29 -4.05
CA ALA A 195 -4.70 3.67 -3.18
C ALA A 195 -3.53 3.06 -3.97
N TYR A 196 -2.32 3.23 -3.45
CA TYR A 196 -1.14 2.59 -4.01
C TYR A 196 -0.28 1.96 -2.91
N GLY A 197 -0.10 0.66 -2.99
CA GLY A 197 0.79 -0.10 -2.14
C GLY A 197 2.12 -0.38 -2.84
N VAL A 198 3.16 0.36 -2.47
CA VAL A 198 4.53 0.12 -2.95
C VAL A 198 5.08 -1.10 -2.24
N HIS A 199 5.61 -2.07 -2.98
CA HIS A 199 6.17 -3.28 -2.42
C HIS A 199 7.52 -3.03 -1.73
N LYS A 200 8.37 -2.20 -2.35
CA LYS A 200 9.65 -1.84 -1.74
C LYS A 200 9.46 -0.85 -0.57
N PRO A 201 10.31 -0.95 0.48
CA PRO A 201 11.58 -1.71 0.58
C PRO A 201 11.44 -3.15 1.12
N HIS A 202 10.29 -3.81 1.00
CA HIS A 202 10.20 -5.25 1.32
C HIS A 202 11.23 -6.06 0.52
N THR A 203 11.84 -7.05 1.17
CA THR A 203 12.77 -8.00 0.54
C THR A 203 12.08 -8.77 -0.60
N PRO A 204 12.83 -9.27 -1.62
CA PRO A 204 14.26 -9.07 -1.87
C PRO A 204 14.54 -7.66 -2.41
N TRP A 205 15.74 -7.13 -2.16
CA TRP A 205 16.16 -5.78 -2.57
C TRP A 205 16.98 -5.75 -3.84
#